data_04897ad7eb9b8663d1ef162eca935396
#
_entry.id   04897ad7eb9b8663d1ef162eca935396
#
_cell.length_a   1.000
_cell.length_b   1.000
_cell.length_c   1.000
_cell.angle_alpha   90.00
_cell.angle_beta   90.00
_cell.angle_gamma   90.00
#
_symmetry.space_group_name_H-M   'P 1'
#
loop_
_entity.id
_entity.type
_entity.pdbx_description
1 polymer ?
#
loop_
_entity_poly.entity_id
_entity_poly.type
_entity_poly.pdbx_seq_one_letter_code
_entity_poly.pdbx_strand_id
1 'polypeptide(L)'
;MQKERIKTIDSLRGFSLLGILLANAVIYGYGLLDKSDLTNDKIEKIIKVITEGSFMPIFTFLFGYSLIKLVESLKRRNKQIKWLLVRRSMLILLGALHTTLWHGDVLLTYGIIGFLLLFIIERKPKILIIIGTSLFILSIVTNAQTMPLFLFGMVAVKKNVFVCLEQEYIWYKRGILLIPITMITKYISIMNYDNSWSVLLLNISSLLLAIGYITAFSLIYFHFSDMKVFKWFENIGKTSLTNYIMQTVIFVCGYRIGLFKILDSISLIFVALAIFSIQCFVSSLYLKKFKYGPLENSLRKWTYLSWKIRERSIKPFVIGRKNWMFSNTPRGARESAI
;
A
#
# COMPACT_ATOMS: atom_id res chain seq x y z
N MET A 1 -16.27 -2.28 19.24
CA MET A 1 -14.94 -2.90 19.14
C MET A 1 -14.14 -2.22 18.00
N GLN A 2 -13.02 -1.59 18.29
CA GLN A 2 -12.07 -1.20 17.26
C GLN A 2 -11.49 -2.50 16.68
N LYS A 3 -11.79 -2.80 15.40
CA LYS A 3 -11.15 -3.93 14.72
C LYS A 3 -9.64 -3.62 14.68
N GLU A 4 -8.82 -4.45 15.32
CA GLU A 4 -7.37 -4.24 15.40
C GLU A 4 -6.77 -4.04 14.03
N ARG A 5 -5.78 -3.16 13.97
CA ARG A 5 -4.98 -2.93 12.75
C ARG A 5 -4.18 -4.20 12.47
N ILE A 6 -4.32 -4.75 11.28
CA ILE A 6 -3.60 -5.98 10.91
C ILE A 6 -2.13 -5.62 10.71
N LYS A 7 -1.31 -5.98 11.68
CA LYS A 7 0.13 -5.69 11.73
C LYS A 7 0.89 -6.32 10.55
N THR A 8 0.46 -7.51 10.12
CA THR A 8 1.02 -8.20 8.92
C THR A 8 0.98 -7.31 7.68
N ILE A 9 -0.12 -6.57 7.46
CA ILE A 9 -0.26 -5.67 6.30
C ILE A 9 0.72 -4.51 6.37
N ASP A 10 0.90 -3.92 7.56
CA ASP A 10 1.88 -2.85 7.74
C ASP A 10 3.30 -3.38 7.53
N SER A 11 3.61 -4.58 8.05
CA SER A 11 4.91 -5.22 7.88
C SER A 11 5.20 -5.57 6.41
N LEU A 12 4.21 -6.11 5.67
CA LEU A 12 4.32 -6.34 4.23
C LEU A 12 4.56 -5.07 3.42
N ARG A 13 3.97 -3.93 3.82
CA ARG A 13 4.28 -2.64 3.18
C ARG A 13 5.72 -2.23 3.42
N GLY A 14 6.23 -2.41 4.64
CA GLY A 14 7.63 -2.13 4.95
C GLY A 14 8.56 -3.02 4.13
N PHE A 15 8.26 -4.30 4.01
CA PHE A 15 9.01 -5.24 3.18
C PHE A 15 8.98 -4.86 1.69
N SER A 16 7.82 -4.48 1.17
CA SER A 16 7.73 -4.06 -0.24
C SER A 16 8.50 -2.77 -0.52
N LEU A 17 8.57 -1.83 0.44
CA LEU A 17 9.39 -0.63 0.30
C LEU A 17 10.88 -0.92 0.19
N LEU A 18 11.40 -1.91 0.90
CA LEU A 18 12.79 -2.34 0.76
C LEU A 18 13.07 -2.84 -0.66
N GLY A 19 12.21 -3.71 -1.18
CA GLY A 19 12.40 -4.24 -2.54
C GLY A 19 12.26 -3.19 -3.64
N ILE A 20 11.32 -2.24 -3.46
CA ILE A 20 11.15 -1.09 -4.37
C ILE A 20 12.40 -0.19 -4.33
N LEU A 21 12.93 0.08 -3.14
CA LEU A 21 14.15 0.88 -2.99
C LEU A 21 15.33 0.25 -3.72
N LEU A 22 15.57 -1.06 -3.53
CA LEU A 22 16.65 -1.79 -4.19
C LEU A 22 16.48 -1.79 -5.72
N ALA A 23 15.28 -2.05 -6.22
CA ALA A 23 15.01 -2.00 -7.65
C ALA A 23 15.27 -0.61 -8.24
N ASN A 24 14.77 0.44 -7.60
CA ASN A 24 14.91 1.81 -8.07
C ASN A 24 16.34 2.33 -7.98
N ALA A 25 17.08 1.96 -6.94
CA ALA A 25 18.46 2.42 -6.75
C ALA A 25 19.43 1.73 -7.71
N VAL A 26 19.33 0.40 -7.86
CA VAL A 26 20.33 -0.40 -8.58
C VAL A 26 19.97 -0.57 -10.07
N ILE A 27 18.68 -0.84 -10.36
CA ILE A 27 18.27 -1.16 -11.74
C ILE A 27 17.96 0.10 -12.53
N TYR A 28 17.23 1.02 -11.93
CA TYR A 28 16.71 2.20 -12.58
C TYR A 28 17.52 3.47 -12.27
N GLY A 29 18.43 3.42 -11.26
CA GLY A 29 19.23 4.56 -10.83
C GLY A 29 18.41 5.83 -10.56
N TYR A 30 17.11 5.69 -10.23
CA TYR A 30 16.15 6.79 -10.17
C TYR A 30 16.14 7.66 -11.44
N GLY A 31 16.43 7.05 -12.61
CA GLY A 31 16.51 7.75 -13.90
C GLY A 31 17.71 8.70 -14.04
N LEU A 32 18.73 8.55 -13.21
CA LEU A 32 19.90 9.43 -13.12
C LEU A 32 21.19 8.74 -13.57
N LEU A 33 21.22 7.40 -13.53
CA LEU A 33 22.38 6.61 -13.97
C LEU A 33 22.27 6.33 -15.46
N ASP A 34 23.40 6.49 -16.17
CA ASP A 34 23.53 5.94 -17.50
C ASP A 34 23.74 4.42 -17.39
N LYS A 35 23.12 3.62 -18.27
CA LYS A 35 23.26 2.15 -18.24
C LYS A 35 24.69 1.67 -18.41
N SER A 36 25.55 2.50 -19.03
CA SER A 36 26.99 2.27 -19.15
C SER A 36 27.75 2.36 -17.84
N ASP A 37 27.19 3.04 -16.82
CA ASP A 37 27.87 3.26 -15.54
C ASP A 37 27.70 2.10 -14.56
N LEU A 38 26.86 1.11 -14.87
CA LEU A 38 26.64 -0.09 -14.06
C LEU A 38 27.76 -1.10 -14.36
N THR A 39 28.81 -1.04 -13.57
CA THR A 39 30.06 -1.80 -13.78
C THR A 39 29.95 -3.30 -13.45
N ASN A 40 28.85 -3.76 -12.83
CA ASN A 40 28.68 -5.16 -12.45
C ASN A 40 27.38 -5.78 -12.95
N ASP A 41 27.38 -6.19 -14.21
CA ASP A 41 26.24 -6.82 -14.91
C ASP A 41 25.67 -8.07 -14.19
N LYS A 42 26.52 -8.85 -13.50
CA LYS A 42 26.08 -10.05 -12.76
C LYS A 42 25.23 -9.68 -11.54
N ILE A 43 25.63 -8.67 -10.80
CA ILE A 43 24.90 -8.24 -9.58
C ILE A 43 23.60 -7.57 -9.98
N GLU A 44 23.59 -6.76 -11.01
CA GLU A 44 22.36 -6.18 -11.54
C GLU A 44 21.36 -7.28 -11.97
N LYS A 45 21.81 -8.31 -12.66
CA LYS A 45 20.98 -9.45 -13.05
C LYS A 45 20.39 -10.18 -11.83
N ILE A 46 21.17 -10.40 -10.78
CA ILE A 46 20.69 -10.99 -9.53
C ILE A 46 19.61 -10.11 -8.90
N ILE A 47 19.86 -8.81 -8.79
CA ILE A 47 18.87 -7.87 -8.23
C ILE A 47 17.60 -7.84 -9.09
N LYS A 48 17.72 -7.86 -10.42
CA LYS A 48 16.56 -7.96 -11.32
C LYS A 48 15.73 -9.21 -11.06
N VAL A 49 16.36 -10.37 -10.94
CA VAL A 49 15.64 -11.62 -10.62
C VAL A 49 14.86 -11.51 -9.32
N ILE A 50 15.45 -10.91 -8.29
CA ILE A 50 14.84 -10.81 -6.96
C ILE A 50 13.77 -9.71 -6.91
N THR A 51 14.02 -8.54 -7.51
CA THR A 51 13.22 -7.34 -7.23
C THR A 51 12.36 -6.84 -8.39
N GLU A 52 12.85 -6.92 -9.63
CA GLU A 52 12.16 -6.32 -10.77
C GLU A 52 10.76 -6.88 -10.96
N GLY A 53 9.76 -5.98 -11.07
CA GLY A 53 8.37 -6.34 -11.30
C GLY A 53 7.69 -7.13 -10.16
N SER A 54 8.34 -7.39 -9.01
CA SER A 54 7.76 -8.22 -7.96
C SER A 54 7.29 -7.42 -6.74
N PHE A 55 8.02 -6.42 -6.30
CA PHE A 55 7.68 -5.66 -5.09
C PHE A 55 6.64 -4.56 -5.33
N MET A 56 6.65 -3.95 -6.52
CA MET A 56 5.64 -2.97 -6.90
C MET A 56 4.22 -3.58 -6.93
N PRO A 57 3.99 -4.79 -7.50
CA PRO A 57 2.71 -5.50 -7.40
C PRO A 57 2.24 -5.73 -5.96
N ILE A 58 3.15 -6.09 -5.03
CA ILE A 58 2.82 -6.25 -3.61
C ILE A 58 2.29 -4.93 -3.06
N PHE A 59 3.02 -3.84 -3.29
CA PHE A 59 2.65 -2.52 -2.80
C PHE A 59 1.31 -2.04 -3.38
N THR A 60 1.08 -2.26 -4.68
CA THR A 60 -0.16 -1.97 -5.39
C THR A 60 -1.35 -2.73 -4.80
N PHE A 61 -1.19 -4.03 -4.60
CA PHE A 61 -2.20 -4.89 -3.96
C PHE A 61 -2.55 -4.39 -2.55
N LEU A 62 -1.54 -4.06 -1.74
CA LEU A 62 -1.72 -3.55 -0.38
C LEU A 62 -2.37 -2.16 -0.37
N PHE A 63 -2.21 -1.39 -1.44
CA PHE A 63 -2.88 -0.10 -1.59
C PHE A 63 -4.39 -0.31 -1.82
N GLY A 64 -4.79 -1.25 -2.69
CA GLY A 64 -6.18 -1.66 -2.89
C GLY A 64 -6.81 -2.20 -1.60
N TYR A 65 -6.07 -3.04 -0.86
CA TYR A 65 -6.46 -3.53 0.47
C TYR A 65 -6.78 -2.36 1.41
N SER A 66 -5.92 -1.37 1.44
CA SER A 66 -6.07 -0.19 2.32
C SER A 66 -7.24 0.69 1.94
N LEU A 67 -7.60 0.72 0.66
CA LEU A 67 -8.73 1.49 0.16
C LEU A 67 -10.04 0.98 0.77
N ILE A 68 -10.28 -0.33 0.78
CA ILE A 68 -11.47 -0.93 1.43
C ILE A 68 -11.46 -0.70 2.93
N LYS A 69 -10.31 -0.89 3.59
CA LYS A 69 -10.19 -0.63 5.05
C LYS A 69 -10.52 0.82 5.40
N LEU A 70 -10.15 1.76 4.55
CA LEU A 70 -10.51 3.16 4.73
C LEU A 70 -12.03 3.35 4.59
N VAL A 71 -12.66 2.76 3.56
CA VAL A 71 -14.13 2.84 3.36
C VAL A 71 -14.88 2.22 4.55
N GLU A 72 -14.47 1.03 5.01
CA GLU A 72 -15.05 0.40 6.21
C GLU A 72 -14.93 1.32 7.44
N SER A 73 -13.80 2.00 7.61
CA SER A 73 -13.58 2.94 8.71
C SER A 73 -14.47 4.18 8.60
N LEU A 74 -14.68 4.70 7.39
CA LEU A 74 -15.56 5.84 7.13
C LEU A 74 -17.03 5.49 7.37
N LYS A 75 -17.48 4.33 6.86
CA LYS A 75 -18.84 3.82 7.09
C LYS A 75 -19.14 3.64 8.58
N ARG A 76 -18.24 3.07 9.37
CA ARG A 76 -18.40 2.94 10.83
C ARG A 76 -18.52 4.27 11.55
N ARG A 77 -18.04 5.36 10.96
CA ARG A 77 -18.13 6.73 11.52
C ARG A 77 -19.28 7.54 10.92
N ASN A 78 -20.20 6.90 10.19
CA ASN A 78 -21.27 7.55 9.43
C ASN A 78 -20.74 8.66 8.51
N LYS A 79 -19.53 8.48 7.93
CA LYS A 79 -18.90 9.43 7.02
C LYS A 79 -19.18 9.03 5.57
N GLN A 80 -19.53 10.00 4.76
CA GLN A 80 -19.84 9.76 3.33
C GLN A 80 -18.58 9.50 2.52
N ILE A 81 -18.70 8.68 1.47
CA ILE A 81 -17.62 8.30 0.55
C ILE A 81 -16.99 9.52 -0.15
N LYS A 82 -17.75 10.63 -0.34
CA LYS A 82 -17.21 11.87 -0.92
C LYS A 82 -15.95 12.40 -0.23
N TRP A 83 -15.79 12.13 1.07
CA TRP A 83 -14.56 12.50 1.80
C TRP A 83 -13.36 11.66 1.42
N LEU A 84 -13.60 10.49 0.86
CA LEU A 84 -12.55 9.70 0.25
C LEU A 84 -12.03 10.38 -1.04
N LEU A 85 -12.93 10.99 -1.82
CA LEU A 85 -12.58 11.76 -3.02
C LEU A 85 -11.64 12.92 -2.66
N VAL A 86 -11.96 13.67 -1.61
CA VAL A 86 -11.11 14.77 -1.13
C VAL A 86 -9.71 14.28 -0.72
N ARG A 87 -9.64 13.13 -0.05
CA ARG A 87 -8.35 12.53 0.28
C ARG A 87 -7.56 12.09 -0.96
N ARG A 88 -8.25 11.58 -1.99
CA ARG A 88 -7.61 11.16 -3.24
C ARG A 88 -7.06 12.33 -4.02
N SER A 89 -7.71 13.50 -4.00
CA SER A 89 -7.17 14.69 -4.66
C SER A 89 -5.80 15.10 -4.11
N MET A 90 -5.58 15.00 -2.79
CA MET A 90 -4.27 15.25 -2.19
C MET A 90 -3.22 14.23 -2.65
N LEU A 91 -3.58 12.96 -2.80
CA LEU A 91 -2.66 11.94 -3.31
C LEU A 91 -2.27 12.18 -4.77
N ILE A 92 -3.22 12.63 -5.61
CA ILE A 92 -2.95 13.02 -7.01
C ILE A 92 -1.98 14.20 -7.03
N LEU A 93 -2.20 15.23 -6.20
CA LEU A 93 -1.32 16.38 -6.11
C LEU A 93 0.10 15.98 -5.68
N LEU A 94 0.22 15.18 -4.63
CA LEU A 94 1.52 14.67 -4.16
C LEU A 94 2.21 13.83 -5.24
N GLY A 95 1.47 13.00 -5.97
CA GLY A 95 2.00 12.20 -7.07
C GLY A 95 2.46 13.09 -8.23
N ALA A 96 1.68 14.09 -8.61
CA ALA A 96 2.06 15.05 -9.67
C ALA A 96 3.36 15.79 -9.31
N LEU A 97 3.48 16.26 -8.06
CA LEU A 97 4.72 16.89 -7.58
C LEU A 97 5.90 15.88 -7.54
N HIS A 98 5.66 14.64 -7.12
CA HIS A 98 6.71 13.63 -7.04
C HIS A 98 7.20 13.18 -8.43
N THR A 99 6.31 13.11 -9.43
CA THR A 99 6.65 12.79 -10.80
C THR A 99 7.63 13.80 -11.42
N THR A 100 7.63 15.07 -10.97
CA THR A 100 8.63 16.06 -11.43
C THR A 100 10.05 15.76 -10.94
N LEU A 101 10.17 15.00 -9.83
CA LEU A 101 11.48 14.55 -9.32
C LEU A 101 11.94 13.28 -10.02
N TRP A 102 11.01 12.36 -10.28
CA TRP A 102 11.30 11.06 -10.87
C TRP A 102 10.11 10.53 -11.68
N HIS A 103 10.32 10.33 -12.99
CA HIS A 103 9.27 9.92 -13.93
C HIS A 103 8.77 8.48 -13.72
N GLY A 104 9.52 7.62 -13.01
CA GLY A 104 9.10 6.25 -12.62
C GLY A 104 8.13 6.21 -11.46
N ASP A 105 7.54 7.35 -11.05
CA ASP A 105 6.60 7.42 -9.94
C ASP A 105 5.27 6.71 -10.25
N VAL A 106 4.77 6.02 -9.25
CA VAL A 106 3.47 5.32 -9.30
C VAL A 106 2.39 5.99 -8.46
N LEU A 107 2.75 6.99 -7.66
CA LEU A 107 1.85 7.61 -6.70
C LEU A 107 0.70 8.37 -7.39
N LEU A 108 1.02 9.07 -8.50
CA LEU A 108 0.02 9.73 -9.35
C LEU A 108 -0.96 8.70 -9.93
N THR A 109 -0.45 7.62 -10.49
CA THR A 109 -1.26 6.51 -11.02
C THR A 109 -2.15 5.90 -9.94
N TYR A 110 -1.63 5.70 -8.73
CA TYR A 110 -2.41 5.21 -7.59
C TYR A 110 -3.51 6.18 -7.16
N GLY A 111 -3.24 7.47 -7.23
CA GLY A 111 -4.24 8.49 -6.96
C GLY A 111 -5.41 8.43 -7.95
N ILE A 112 -5.10 8.39 -9.25
CA ILE A 112 -6.10 8.33 -10.34
C ILE A 112 -6.88 7.02 -10.30
N ILE A 113 -6.21 5.87 -10.27
CA ILE A 113 -6.89 4.56 -10.23
C ILE A 113 -7.73 4.43 -8.96
N GLY A 114 -7.17 4.83 -7.81
CA GLY A 114 -7.91 4.81 -6.57
C GLY A 114 -9.17 5.70 -6.59
N PHE A 115 -9.16 6.78 -7.36
CA PHE A 115 -10.34 7.60 -7.62
C PHE A 115 -11.37 6.86 -8.51
N LEU A 116 -10.93 6.29 -9.62
CA LEU A 116 -11.79 5.52 -10.53
C LEU A 116 -12.46 4.33 -9.82
N LEU A 117 -11.72 3.62 -8.98
CA LEU A 117 -12.24 2.47 -8.26
C LEU A 117 -13.32 2.81 -7.23
N LEU A 118 -13.51 4.08 -6.86
CA LEU A 118 -14.59 4.48 -5.96
C LEU A 118 -15.98 4.19 -6.53
N PHE A 119 -16.13 4.18 -7.85
CA PHE A 119 -17.40 3.87 -8.49
C PHE A 119 -17.81 2.40 -8.36
N ILE A 120 -16.85 1.51 -8.14
CA ILE A 120 -17.10 0.06 -8.03
C ILE A 120 -16.75 -0.52 -6.66
N ILE A 121 -16.29 0.32 -5.71
CA ILE A 121 -15.77 -0.12 -4.40
C ILE A 121 -16.78 -0.90 -3.56
N GLU A 122 -18.09 -0.62 -3.75
CA GLU A 122 -19.17 -1.26 -3.01
C GLU A 122 -19.66 -2.57 -3.64
N ARG A 123 -19.21 -2.90 -4.86
CA ARG A 123 -19.61 -4.11 -5.55
C ARG A 123 -19.23 -5.38 -4.78
N LYS A 124 -20.02 -6.45 -5.00
CA LYS A 124 -19.77 -7.77 -4.39
C LYS A 124 -18.39 -8.32 -4.79
N PRO A 125 -17.74 -9.12 -3.92
CA PRO A 125 -16.41 -9.70 -4.24
C PRO A 125 -16.38 -10.45 -5.57
N LYS A 126 -17.42 -11.20 -5.91
CA LYS A 126 -17.52 -11.93 -7.18
C LYS A 126 -17.38 -11.01 -8.40
N ILE A 127 -18.04 -9.85 -8.38
CA ILE A 127 -17.98 -8.87 -9.49
C ILE A 127 -16.55 -8.27 -9.59
N LEU A 128 -15.96 -7.93 -8.46
CA LEU A 128 -14.59 -7.39 -8.42
C LEU A 128 -13.57 -8.43 -8.92
N ILE A 129 -13.77 -9.71 -8.64
CA ILE A 129 -12.93 -10.81 -9.17
C ILE A 129 -13.08 -10.88 -10.69
N ILE A 130 -14.30 -10.89 -11.22
CA ILE A 130 -14.54 -10.97 -12.66
C ILE A 130 -13.86 -9.79 -13.37
N ILE A 131 -14.11 -8.55 -12.92
CA ILE A 131 -13.50 -7.35 -13.50
C ILE A 131 -11.97 -7.42 -13.36
N GLY A 132 -11.46 -7.77 -12.17
CA GLY A 132 -10.04 -7.87 -11.90
C GLY A 132 -9.37 -8.91 -12.79
N THR A 133 -9.95 -10.10 -12.97
CA THR A 133 -9.41 -11.16 -13.83
C THR A 133 -9.45 -10.77 -15.31
N SER A 134 -10.53 -10.15 -15.79
CA SER A 134 -10.60 -9.67 -17.18
C SER A 134 -9.55 -8.62 -17.48
N LEU A 135 -9.39 -7.63 -16.58
CA LEU A 135 -8.34 -6.61 -16.70
C LEU A 135 -6.93 -7.19 -16.53
N PHE A 136 -6.78 -8.23 -15.71
CA PHE A 136 -5.49 -8.91 -15.53
C PHE A 136 -5.06 -9.62 -16.82
N ILE A 137 -5.95 -10.35 -17.47
CA ILE A 137 -5.67 -10.99 -18.77
C ILE A 137 -5.27 -9.93 -19.81
N LEU A 138 -6.01 -8.83 -19.88
CA LEU A 138 -5.66 -7.72 -20.78
C LEU A 138 -4.31 -7.08 -20.41
N SER A 139 -3.98 -6.99 -19.14
CA SER A 139 -2.74 -6.38 -18.66
C SER A 139 -1.49 -7.19 -19.00
N ILE A 140 -1.63 -8.48 -19.31
CA ILE A 140 -0.52 -9.33 -19.75
C ILE A 140 0.09 -8.78 -21.05
N VAL A 141 -0.78 -8.27 -21.94
CA VAL A 141 -0.36 -7.68 -23.22
C VAL A 141 0.00 -6.19 -23.09
N THR A 142 -0.76 -5.45 -22.26
CA THR A 142 -0.64 -3.99 -22.14
C THR A 142 0.32 -3.52 -21.05
N ASN A 143 0.85 -4.43 -20.23
CA ASN A 143 1.65 -4.14 -19.04
C ASN A 143 0.95 -3.24 -17.97
N ALA A 144 -0.36 -3.02 -18.11
CA ALA A 144 -1.15 -2.14 -17.23
C ALA A 144 -1.69 -2.88 -15.98
N GLN A 145 -0.80 -3.48 -15.18
CA GLN A 145 -1.16 -4.39 -14.07
C GLN A 145 -1.70 -3.68 -12.83
N THR A 146 -1.59 -2.37 -12.74
CA THR A 146 -1.93 -1.61 -11.52
C THR A 146 -3.40 -1.76 -11.14
N MET A 147 -4.33 -1.58 -12.06
CA MET A 147 -5.77 -1.63 -11.76
C MET A 147 -6.26 -3.02 -11.31
N PRO A 148 -5.92 -4.15 -11.98
CA PRO A 148 -6.31 -5.47 -11.51
C PRO A 148 -5.72 -5.81 -10.14
N LEU A 149 -4.48 -5.42 -9.84
CA LEU A 149 -3.87 -5.65 -8.53
C LEU A 149 -4.56 -4.88 -7.40
N PHE A 150 -5.00 -3.65 -7.66
CA PHE A 150 -5.87 -2.94 -6.71
C PHE A 150 -7.16 -3.70 -6.42
N LEU A 151 -7.83 -4.21 -7.46
CA LEU A 151 -9.08 -4.97 -7.32
C LEU A 151 -8.86 -6.24 -6.51
N PHE A 152 -7.79 -6.98 -6.75
CA PHE A 152 -7.46 -8.17 -5.95
C PHE A 152 -7.17 -7.80 -4.48
N GLY A 153 -6.50 -6.69 -4.23
CA GLY A 153 -6.33 -6.16 -2.88
C GLY A 153 -7.66 -5.84 -2.18
N MET A 154 -8.61 -5.23 -2.91
CA MET A 154 -9.95 -4.96 -2.41
C MET A 154 -10.72 -6.26 -2.09
N VAL A 155 -10.60 -7.27 -2.95
CA VAL A 155 -11.21 -8.61 -2.75
C VAL A 155 -10.62 -9.29 -1.52
N ALA A 156 -9.31 -9.21 -1.32
CA ALA A 156 -8.63 -9.82 -0.17
C ALA A 156 -9.18 -9.34 1.18
N VAL A 157 -9.55 -8.04 1.29
CA VAL A 157 -10.26 -7.53 2.47
C VAL A 157 -11.63 -8.15 2.63
N LYS A 158 -12.42 -8.15 1.55
CA LYS A 158 -13.80 -8.67 1.58
C LYS A 158 -13.87 -10.17 1.85
N LYS A 159 -12.79 -10.90 1.54
CA LYS A 159 -12.61 -12.33 1.80
C LYS A 159 -11.88 -12.62 3.12
N ASN A 160 -11.42 -11.60 3.87
CA ASN A 160 -10.64 -11.72 5.12
C ASN A 160 -9.33 -12.54 4.97
N VAL A 161 -8.69 -12.53 3.82
CA VAL A 161 -7.52 -13.38 3.50
C VAL A 161 -6.42 -13.32 4.55
N PHE A 162 -6.07 -12.13 5.07
CA PHE A 162 -5.02 -11.98 6.10
C PHE A 162 -5.52 -12.13 7.55
N VAL A 163 -6.80 -12.40 7.75
CA VAL A 163 -7.39 -12.59 9.10
C VAL A 163 -7.45 -14.07 9.44
N CYS A 164 -7.62 -14.92 8.45
CA CYS A 164 -7.83 -16.36 8.59
C CYS A 164 -6.56 -17.17 8.21
N LEU A 165 -5.37 -16.67 8.55
CA LEU A 165 -4.10 -17.30 8.20
C LEU A 165 -4.00 -18.77 8.68
N GLU A 166 -4.51 -19.08 9.86
CA GLU A 166 -4.51 -20.45 10.41
C GLU A 166 -5.36 -21.41 9.56
N GLN A 167 -6.51 -20.94 9.09
CA GLN A 167 -7.42 -21.76 8.27
C GLN A 167 -6.90 -21.97 6.85
N GLU A 168 -6.14 -21.01 6.34
CA GLU A 168 -5.60 -20.99 4.98
C GLU A 168 -4.11 -21.39 4.92
N TYR A 169 -3.55 -21.93 6.00
CA TYR A 169 -2.12 -22.22 6.17
C TYR A 169 -1.52 -23.06 5.04
N ILE A 170 -2.27 -24.06 4.54
CA ILE A 170 -1.83 -24.94 3.45
C ILE A 170 -1.63 -24.14 2.15
N TRP A 171 -2.51 -23.18 1.84
CA TRP A 171 -2.40 -22.35 0.66
C TRP A 171 -1.20 -21.41 0.72
N TYR A 172 -0.91 -20.87 1.90
CA TYR A 172 0.30 -20.07 2.12
C TYR A 172 1.57 -20.89 1.96
N LYS A 173 1.62 -22.14 2.46
CA LYS A 173 2.75 -23.04 2.22
C LYS A 173 2.95 -23.37 0.74
N ARG A 174 1.88 -23.66 0.02
CA ARG A 174 1.94 -23.91 -1.44
C ARG A 174 2.43 -22.68 -2.19
N GLY A 175 2.05 -21.48 -1.77
CA GLY A 175 2.50 -20.24 -2.38
C GLY A 175 4.01 -20.02 -2.29
N ILE A 176 4.70 -20.53 -1.27
CA ILE A 176 6.17 -20.45 -1.15
C ILE A 176 6.86 -21.21 -2.27
N LEU A 177 6.29 -22.31 -2.75
CA LEU A 177 6.85 -23.10 -3.85
C LEU A 177 6.95 -22.31 -5.16
N LEU A 178 6.19 -21.22 -5.28
CA LEU A 178 6.30 -20.32 -6.43
C LEU A 178 7.66 -19.62 -6.49
N ILE A 179 8.32 -19.37 -5.34
CA ILE A 179 9.56 -18.59 -5.28
C ILE A 179 10.68 -19.22 -6.15
N PRO A 180 11.12 -20.45 -5.91
CA PRO A 180 12.21 -21.03 -6.71
C PRO A 180 11.83 -21.17 -8.18
N ILE A 181 10.61 -21.60 -8.49
CA ILE A 181 10.13 -21.76 -9.86
C ILE A 181 10.17 -20.42 -10.61
N THR A 182 9.63 -19.38 -9.99
CA THR A 182 9.55 -18.05 -10.62
C THR A 182 10.91 -17.34 -10.69
N MET A 183 11.80 -17.57 -9.75
CA MET A 183 13.18 -17.07 -9.84
C MET A 183 13.92 -17.69 -11.02
N ILE A 184 13.79 -18.99 -11.24
CA ILE A 184 14.39 -19.68 -12.39
C ILE A 184 13.80 -19.13 -13.69
N THR A 185 12.48 -19.01 -13.80
CA THR A 185 11.83 -18.50 -15.02
C THR A 185 12.19 -17.06 -15.29
N LYS A 186 12.31 -16.21 -14.26
CA LYS A 186 12.81 -14.82 -14.40
C LYS A 186 14.25 -14.78 -14.88
N TYR A 187 15.11 -15.62 -14.32
CA TYR A 187 16.49 -15.70 -14.76
C TYR A 187 16.59 -16.06 -16.25
N ILE A 188 15.85 -17.08 -16.69
CA ILE A 188 15.79 -17.49 -18.09
C ILE A 188 15.27 -16.33 -18.97
N SER A 189 14.24 -15.61 -18.53
CA SER A 189 13.66 -14.48 -19.25
C SER A 189 14.65 -13.33 -19.40
N ILE A 190 15.40 -13.00 -18.35
CA ILE A 190 16.41 -11.93 -18.37
C ILE A 190 17.56 -12.29 -19.31
N MET A 191 17.96 -13.56 -19.35
CA MET A 191 19.03 -14.03 -20.25
C MET A 191 18.63 -14.05 -21.73
N ASN A 192 17.33 -14.09 -22.02
CA ASN A 192 16.79 -14.15 -23.38
C ASN A 192 15.90 -12.94 -23.69
N TYR A 193 16.23 -11.76 -23.17
CA TYR A 193 15.36 -10.57 -23.19
C TYR A 193 15.01 -10.09 -24.61
N ASP A 194 15.81 -10.41 -25.61
CA ASP A 194 15.57 -10.02 -27.01
C ASP A 194 14.38 -10.75 -27.66
N ASN A 195 13.86 -11.79 -27.02
CA ASN A 195 12.72 -12.56 -27.52
C ASN A 195 11.40 -12.04 -26.95
N SER A 196 10.38 -11.87 -27.78
CA SER A 196 9.05 -11.39 -27.37
C SER A 196 8.40 -12.22 -26.28
N TRP A 197 8.61 -13.56 -26.28
CA TRP A 197 8.09 -14.45 -25.23
C TRP A 197 8.75 -14.20 -23.85
N SER A 198 10.00 -13.72 -23.83
CA SER A 198 10.74 -13.46 -22.58
C SER A 198 10.10 -12.35 -21.77
N VAL A 199 9.65 -11.29 -22.42
CA VAL A 199 8.96 -10.17 -21.77
C VAL A 199 7.66 -10.65 -21.11
N LEU A 200 6.89 -11.48 -21.83
CA LEU A 200 5.67 -12.07 -21.32
C LEU A 200 5.95 -12.97 -20.09
N LEU A 201 6.94 -13.85 -20.21
CA LEU A 201 7.33 -14.75 -19.14
C LEU A 201 7.88 -13.99 -17.93
N LEU A 202 8.65 -12.91 -18.13
CA LEU A 202 9.16 -12.02 -17.09
C LEU A 202 7.99 -11.39 -16.30
N ASN A 203 6.98 -10.88 -16.99
CA ASN A 203 5.81 -10.27 -16.36
C ASN A 203 5.03 -11.27 -15.53
N ILE A 204 4.72 -12.45 -16.08
CA ILE A 204 3.98 -13.50 -15.37
C ILE A 204 4.77 -14.01 -14.17
N SER A 205 6.05 -14.32 -14.34
CA SER A 205 6.90 -14.82 -13.26
C SER A 205 7.10 -13.79 -12.14
N SER A 206 7.20 -12.50 -12.49
CA SER A 206 7.30 -11.42 -11.50
C SER A 206 6.05 -11.31 -10.63
N LEU A 207 4.86 -11.46 -11.21
CA LEU A 207 3.60 -11.44 -10.47
C LEU A 207 3.43 -12.68 -9.59
N LEU A 208 3.80 -13.85 -10.09
CA LEU A 208 3.78 -15.09 -9.30
C LEU A 208 4.81 -15.04 -8.17
N LEU A 209 5.99 -14.44 -8.40
CA LEU A 209 6.99 -14.20 -7.37
C LEU A 209 6.46 -13.24 -6.27
N ALA A 210 5.69 -12.22 -6.66
CA ALA A 210 5.04 -11.34 -5.70
C ALA A 210 4.06 -12.11 -4.78
N ILE A 211 3.30 -13.06 -5.33
CA ILE A 211 2.43 -13.95 -4.53
C ILE A 211 3.29 -14.82 -3.61
N GLY A 212 4.38 -15.40 -4.11
CA GLY A 212 5.34 -16.17 -3.32
C GLY A 212 5.89 -15.37 -2.15
N TYR A 213 6.29 -14.12 -2.38
CA TYR A 213 6.78 -13.22 -1.32
C TYR A 213 5.70 -12.87 -0.30
N ILE A 214 4.47 -12.56 -0.73
CA ILE A 214 3.35 -12.30 0.19
C ILE A 214 3.11 -13.50 1.08
N THR A 215 3.08 -14.71 0.53
CA THR A 215 2.78 -15.93 1.28
C THR A 215 3.92 -16.29 2.22
N ALA A 216 5.17 -16.26 1.75
CA ALA A 216 6.35 -16.52 2.56
C ALA A 216 6.47 -15.53 3.72
N PHE A 217 6.41 -14.23 3.43
CA PHE A 217 6.51 -13.18 4.44
C PHE A 217 5.38 -13.28 5.47
N SER A 218 4.14 -13.56 5.04
CA SER A 218 3.00 -13.70 5.94
C SER A 218 3.17 -14.89 6.90
N LEU A 219 3.68 -16.03 6.43
CA LEU A 219 3.96 -17.18 7.27
C LEU A 219 5.12 -16.93 8.24
N ILE A 220 6.21 -16.32 7.77
CA ILE A 220 7.34 -15.97 8.64
C ILE A 220 6.85 -14.97 9.71
N TYR A 221 6.07 -13.96 9.32
CA TYR A 221 5.49 -13.01 10.25
C TYR A 221 4.57 -13.70 11.28
N PHE A 222 3.75 -14.66 10.85
CA PHE A 222 2.85 -15.40 11.73
C PHE A 222 3.60 -16.13 12.84
N HIS A 223 4.75 -16.75 12.53
CA HIS A 223 5.54 -17.51 13.51
C HIS A 223 6.50 -16.63 14.33
N PHE A 224 6.97 -15.52 13.78
CA PHE A 224 8.07 -14.73 14.34
C PHE A 224 7.72 -13.25 14.54
N SER A 225 6.42 -12.91 14.68
CA SER A 225 5.93 -11.51 14.82
C SER A 225 6.56 -10.73 15.96
N ASP A 226 7.02 -11.40 17.01
CA ASP A 226 7.62 -10.77 18.19
C ASP A 226 9.06 -10.30 17.98
N MET A 227 9.72 -10.75 16.92
CA MET A 227 11.09 -10.31 16.61
C MET A 227 11.14 -8.82 16.30
N LYS A 228 12.19 -8.14 16.77
CA LYS A 228 12.40 -6.69 16.57
C LYS A 228 12.37 -6.27 15.09
N VAL A 229 12.86 -7.12 14.19
CA VAL A 229 12.90 -6.85 12.75
C VAL A 229 11.48 -6.65 12.17
N PHE A 230 10.49 -7.45 12.58
CA PHE A 230 9.12 -7.26 12.12
C PHE A 230 8.50 -5.98 12.66
N LYS A 231 8.88 -5.59 13.88
CA LYS A 231 8.47 -4.29 14.43
C LYS A 231 9.02 -3.12 13.62
N TRP A 232 10.22 -3.22 13.09
CA TRP A 232 10.78 -2.22 12.19
C TRP A 232 10.01 -2.17 10.86
N PHE A 233 9.73 -3.33 10.25
CA PHE A 233 8.87 -3.40 9.05
C PHE A 233 7.46 -2.84 9.29
N GLU A 234 6.83 -3.13 10.44
CA GLU A 234 5.56 -2.52 10.80
C GLU A 234 5.64 -0.98 10.89
N ASN A 235 6.67 -0.47 11.52
CA ASN A 235 6.82 0.97 11.72
C ASN A 235 7.05 1.69 10.40
N ILE A 236 7.95 1.19 9.55
CA ILE A 236 8.21 1.77 8.23
C ILE A 236 6.98 1.64 7.32
N GLY A 237 6.23 0.56 7.41
CA GLY A 237 4.98 0.39 6.68
C GLY A 237 3.85 1.33 7.14
N LYS A 238 3.82 1.72 8.41
CA LYS A 238 2.91 2.76 8.93
C LYS A 238 3.22 4.15 8.40
N THR A 239 4.47 4.40 8.03
CA THR A 239 5.00 5.64 7.48
C THR A 239 5.40 5.48 6.01
N SER A 240 4.73 4.56 5.29
CA SER A 240 5.16 4.10 3.96
C SER A 240 5.17 5.18 2.90
N LEU A 241 4.19 6.11 2.90
CA LEU A 241 4.15 7.22 1.95
C LEU A 241 5.30 8.21 2.20
N THR A 242 5.55 8.54 3.47
CA THR A 242 6.66 9.41 3.85
C THR A 242 7.98 8.80 3.43
N ASN A 243 8.21 7.52 3.76
CA ASN A 243 9.47 6.84 3.44
C ASN A 243 9.67 6.66 1.93
N TYR A 244 8.62 6.33 1.19
CA TYR A 244 8.67 6.21 -0.27
C TYR A 244 9.15 7.51 -0.95
N ILE A 245 8.53 8.63 -0.61
CA ILE A 245 8.92 9.94 -1.16
C ILE A 245 10.33 10.32 -0.70
N MET A 246 10.68 10.09 0.56
CA MET A 246 12.02 10.39 1.07
C MET A 246 13.10 9.56 0.40
N GLN A 247 12.85 8.30 0.03
CA GLN A 247 13.79 7.47 -0.74
C GLN A 247 14.15 8.15 -2.06
N THR A 248 13.16 8.56 -2.83
CA THR A 248 13.39 9.29 -4.08
C THR A 248 14.15 10.60 -3.85
N VAL A 249 13.73 11.40 -2.88
CA VAL A 249 14.39 12.68 -2.57
C VAL A 249 15.88 12.46 -2.20
N ILE A 250 16.17 11.49 -1.35
CA ILE A 250 17.57 11.20 -0.92
C ILE A 250 18.41 10.77 -2.13
N PHE A 251 17.92 9.86 -2.97
CA PHE A 251 18.66 9.39 -4.13
C PHE A 251 18.84 10.49 -5.18
N VAL A 252 17.77 11.20 -5.55
CA VAL A 252 17.83 12.27 -6.56
C VAL A 252 18.71 13.42 -6.10
N CYS A 253 18.56 13.89 -4.87
CA CYS A 253 19.40 14.96 -4.34
C CYS A 253 20.86 14.50 -4.18
N GLY A 254 21.08 13.32 -3.59
CA GLY A 254 22.43 12.77 -3.38
C GLY A 254 23.19 12.59 -4.70
N TYR A 255 22.51 12.15 -5.76
CA TYR A 255 23.09 12.02 -7.08
C TYR A 255 23.41 13.40 -7.70
N ARG A 256 22.47 14.36 -7.62
CA ARG A 256 22.66 15.72 -8.18
C ARG A 256 23.84 16.45 -7.55
N ILE A 257 24.11 16.27 -6.26
CA ILE A 257 25.29 16.84 -5.57
C ILE A 257 26.56 16.01 -5.75
N GLY A 258 26.52 14.94 -6.55
CA GLY A 258 27.67 14.12 -6.88
C GLY A 258 28.00 12.99 -5.90
N LEU A 259 27.20 12.81 -4.85
CA LEU A 259 27.48 11.84 -3.78
C LEU A 259 27.45 10.38 -4.26
N PHE A 260 26.62 10.07 -5.25
CA PHE A 260 26.37 8.71 -5.73
C PHE A 260 26.87 8.48 -7.18
N LYS A 261 27.44 9.50 -7.84
CA LYS A 261 27.83 9.42 -9.25
C LYS A 261 28.89 8.37 -9.57
N ILE A 262 29.74 8.05 -8.60
CA ILE A 262 30.90 7.16 -8.77
C ILE A 262 30.69 5.78 -8.14
N LEU A 263 29.46 5.48 -7.72
CA LEU A 263 29.17 4.22 -7.02
C LEU A 263 28.81 3.13 -8.01
N ASP A 264 29.43 1.96 -7.86
CA ASP A 264 29.06 0.74 -8.53
C ASP A 264 27.78 0.10 -7.95
N SER A 265 27.25 -0.92 -8.62
CA SER A 265 26.02 -1.60 -8.21
C SER A 265 26.08 -2.16 -6.77
N ILE A 266 27.24 -2.65 -6.33
CA ILE A 266 27.42 -3.18 -4.97
C ILE A 266 27.31 -2.06 -3.94
N SER A 267 28.03 -0.97 -4.18
CA SER A 267 27.99 0.20 -3.31
C SER A 267 26.59 0.81 -3.22
N LEU A 268 25.83 0.84 -4.34
CA LEU A 268 24.44 1.29 -4.36
C LEU A 268 23.52 0.41 -3.53
N ILE A 269 23.75 -0.91 -3.50
CA ILE A 269 23.02 -1.83 -2.61
C ILE A 269 23.28 -1.47 -1.15
N PHE A 270 24.54 -1.28 -0.77
CA PHE A 270 24.88 -0.90 0.61
C PHE A 270 24.30 0.45 1.00
N VAL A 271 24.33 1.43 0.10
CA VAL A 271 23.69 2.74 0.33
C VAL A 271 22.17 2.58 0.50
N ALA A 272 21.52 1.80 -0.35
CA ALA A 272 20.07 1.55 -0.23
C ALA A 272 19.72 0.87 1.09
N LEU A 273 20.49 -0.15 1.50
CA LEU A 273 20.30 -0.83 2.78
C LEU A 273 20.56 0.09 3.97
N ALA A 274 21.58 0.95 3.90
CA ALA A 274 21.86 1.94 4.92
C ALA A 274 20.71 2.96 5.06
N ILE A 275 20.23 3.50 3.94
CA ILE A 275 19.08 4.42 3.91
C ILE A 275 17.85 3.74 4.51
N PHE A 276 17.55 2.50 4.12
CA PHE A 276 16.42 1.76 4.66
C PHE A 276 16.56 1.54 6.18
N SER A 277 17.76 1.18 6.66
CA SER A 277 18.03 0.98 8.08
C SER A 277 17.84 2.27 8.88
N ILE A 278 18.32 3.40 8.36
CA ILE A 278 18.11 4.72 8.95
C ILE A 278 16.60 5.05 8.98
N GLN A 279 15.87 4.78 7.90
CA GLN A 279 14.43 5.00 7.85
C GLN A 279 13.68 4.12 8.86
N CYS A 280 14.09 2.86 9.06
CA CYS A 280 13.54 1.99 10.10
C CYS A 280 13.72 2.59 11.50
N PHE A 281 14.93 3.08 11.79
CA PHE A 281 15.26 3.71 13.06
C PHE A 281 14.45 5.00 13.27
N VAL A 282 14.49 5.93 12.30
CA VAL A 282 13.80 7.22 12.37
C VAL A 282 12.29 7.02 12.48
N SER A 283 11.70 6.13 11.65
CA SER A 283 10.27 5.80 11.73
C SER A 283 9.89 5.24 13.10
N SER A 284 10.75 4.40 13.68
CA SER A 284 10.49 3.82 15.00
C SER A 284 10.56 4.87 16.12
N LEU A 285 11.49 5.80 16.06
CA LEU A 285 11.59 6.92 17.00
C LEU A 285 10.41 7.88 16.84
N TYR A 286 10.07 8.23 15.60
CA TYR A 286 8.97 9.14 15.30
C TYR A 286 7.62 8.60 15.81
N LEU A 287 7.35 7.31 15.59
CA LEU A 287 6.11 6.66 16.01
C LEU A 287 5.98 6.46 17.53
N LYS A 288 7.03 6.69 18.33
CA LYS A 288 6.91 6.78 19.79
C LYS A 288 6.14 8.04 20.23
N LYS A 289 6.28 9.14 19.47
CA LYS A 289 5.63 10.43 19.78
C LYS A 289 4.36 10.66 18.94
N PHE A 290 4.31 10.15 17.71
CA PHE A 290 3.25 10.43 16.74
C PHE A 290 2.59 9.14 16.27
N LYS A 291 1.28 9.19 16.06
CA LYS A 291 0.49 8.01 15.64
C LYS A 291 0.64 7.65 14.16
N TYR A 292 0.99 8.61 13.30
CA TYR A 292 1.07 8.50 11.85
C TYR A 292 2.30 9.22 11.34
N GLY A 293 2.86 8.79 10.21
CA GLY A 293 3.95 9.49 9.55
C GLY A 293 3.57 10.92 9.12
N PRO A 294 4.56 11.78 8.83
CA PRO A 294 4.31 13.19 8.47
C PRO A 294 3.33 13.36 7.31
N LEU A 295 3.58 12.70 6.18
CA LEU A 295 2.71 12.81 5.00
C LEU A 295 1.39 12.08 5.18
N GLU A 296 1.37 10.94 5.86
CA GLU A 296 0.15 10.23 6.24
C GLU A 296 -0.74 11.11 7.13
N ASN A 297 -0.13 11.84 8.06
CA ASN A 297 -0.84 12.77 8.94
C ASN A 297 -1.40 13.97 8.16
N SER A 298 -0.63 14.52 7.21
CA SER A 298 -1.08 15.59 6.32
C SER A 298 -2.28 15.17 5.47
N LEU A 299 -2.23 13.97 4.86
CA LEU A 299 -3.37 13.38 4.15
C LEU A 299 -4.62 13.23 5.05
N ARG A 300 -4.40 12.85 6.32
CA ARG A 300 -5.51 12.73 7.28
C ARG A 300 -6.05 14.09 7.66
N LYS A 301 -5.19 15.06 7.99
CA LYS A 301 -5.60 16.42 8.31
C LYS A 301 -6.39 17.05 7.15
N TRP A 302 -5.92 16.88 5.92
CA TRP A 302 -6.62 17.32 4.72
C TRP A 302 -8.02 16.73 4.62
N THR A 303 -8.16 15.42 4.83
CA THR A 303 -9.46 14.75 4.85
C THR A 303 -10.39 15.30 5.94
N TYR A 304 -9.88 15.59 7.14
CA TYR A 304 -10.68 16.06 8.27
C TYR A 304 -10.88 17.58 8.30
N LEU A 305 -10.03 18.38 7.66
CA LEU A 305 -10.16 19.84 7.62
C LEU A 305 -11.49 20.24 6.94
N SER A 306 -11.78 19.66 5.79
CA SER A 306 -13.03 19.85 5.08
C SER A 306 -14.25 19.37 5.89
N TRP A 307 -14.05 18.38 6.77
CA TRP A 307 -15.07 17.90 7.68
C TRP A 307 -15.39 18.91 8.81
N LYS A 308 -14.39 19.48 9.47
CA LYS A 308 -14.60 20.48 10.56
C LYS A 308 -15.33 21.72 10.08
N ILE A 309 -15.03 22.19 8.89
CA ILE A 309 -15.72 23.34 8.28
C ILE A 309 -17.23 23.05 8.14
N ARG A 310 -17.59 21.82 7.78
CA ARG A 310 -18.99 21.45 7.59
C ARG A 310 -19.74 21.17 8.89
N GLU A 311 -19.11 20.63 9.93
CA GLU A 311 -19.74 20.45 11.24
C GLU A 311 -20.07 21.81 11.90
N ARG A 312 -19.27 22.85 11.63
CA ARG A 312 -19.57 24.21 12.09
C ARG A 312 -20.73 24.87 11.34
N SER A 313 -20.97 24.49 10.09
CA SER A 313 -22.05 25.04 9.27
C SER A 313 -23.42 24.35 9.46
N ILE A 314 -23.46 23.19 10.13
CA ILE A 314 -24.67 22.42 10.46
C ILE A 314 -24.81 22.39 11.98
N LYS A 315 -24.95 23.53 12.62
CA LYS A 315 -25.63 23.56 13.91
C LYS A 315 -27.11 23.36 13.60
N PRO A 316 -27.78 22.36 14.18
CA PRO A 316 -29.21 22.26 14.04
C PRO A 316 -29.80 23.53 14.66
N PHE A 317 -30.61 24.23 13.87
CA PHE A 317 -31.45 25.29 14.38
C PHE A 317 -32.42 24.61 15.35
N VAL A 318 -32.14 24.72 16.63
CA VAL A 318 -33.03 24.23 17.71
C VAL A 318 -34.18 25.23 17.76
N ILE A 319 -35.29 24.89 17.11
CA ILE A 319 -36.57 25.57 17.33
C ILE A 319 -36.92 25.27 18.77
N GLY A 320 -36.85 26.30 19.61
CA GLY A 320 -37.27 26.21 21.01
C GLY A 320 -38.72 25.74 21.09
N ARG A 321 -38.93 24.54 21.61
CA ARG A 321 -40.25 24.12 22.07
C ARG A 321 -40.55 24.93 23.32
N LYS A 322 -41.46 25.92 23.14
CA LYS A 322 -42.15 26.58 24.28
C LYS A 322 -42.89 25.49 25.03
N ASN A 323 -42.58 25.37 26.32
CA ASN A 323 -43.35 24.60 27.29
C ASN A 323 -44.79 25.05 27.30
N TRP A 324 -45.72 24.22 26.90
CA TRP A 324 -47.12 24.32 27.29
C TRP A 324 -47.30 23.36 28.46
N MET A 325 -47.37 23.95 29.67
CA MET A 325 -47.92 23.28 30.82
C MET A 325 -49.45 23.16 30.61
N PHE A 326 -49.97 21.96 30.64
CA PHE A 326 -51.35 21.75 31.01
C PHE A 326 -51.33 20.93 32.30
N SER A 327 -51.65 21.65 33.38
CA SER A 327 -52.15 21.10 34.63
C SER A 327 -53.51 20.48 34.37
N ASN A 328 -53.72 19.23 34.69
CA ASN A 328 -54.99 18.77 35.22
C ASN A 328 -54.80 17.33 35.79
N THR A 329 -54.76 17.26 37.11
CA THR A 329 -55.17 16.08 37.87
C THR A 329 -56.67 16.01 37.89
N PRO A 330 -57.28 14.80 37.97
CA PRO A 330 -58.09 14.51 39.16
C PRO A 330 -57.73 13.16 39.82
N ARG A 331 -57.97 13.23 41.13
CA ARG A 331 -57.92 12.13 42.11
C ARG A 331 -58.94 11.02 41.80
N GLY A 332 -58.66 9.83 42.27
CA GLY A 332 -59.66 9.02 42.91
C GLY A 332 -59.70 7.53 42.55
N ALA A 333 -59.70 6.73 43.59
CA ALA A 333 -60.16 5.36 43.77
C ALA A 333 -59.16 4.24 43.43
N ARG A 334 -58.52 3.62 44.33
CA ARG A 334 -58.82 2.59 45.34
C ARG A 334 -59.44 1.29 44.81
N GLU A 335 -58.83 0.24 45.30
CA GLU A 335 -59.30 -1.14 45.53
C GLU A 335 -59.15 -2.06 44.29
N SER A 336 -58.55 -3.19 44.42
CA SER A 336 -58.39 -4.33 45.32
C SER A 336 -58.31 -5.60 44.44
N ALA A 337 -57.35 -6.43 44.75
CA ALA A 337 -57.42 -7.89 44.82
C ALA A 337 -57.97 -8.71 43.61
N ILE A 338 -57.20 -9.49 43.02
CA ILE A 338 -56.92 -10.92 43.29
C ILE A 338 -55.69 -11.35 42.45
#